data_3ad7cd38a4f2eb4f26cf9534db8bd7a8
#
_entry.id   3ad7cd38a4f2eb4f26cf9534db8bd7a8
#
_cell.length_a   1.000
_cell.length_b   1.000
_cell.length_c   1.000
_cell.angle_alpha   90.00
_cell.angle_beta   90.00
_cell.angle_gamma   90.00
#
_symmetry.space_group_name_H-M   'P 1'
#
loop_
_entity.id
_entity.type
_entity.pdbx_description
1 polymer ?
#
loop_
_entity_poly.entity_id
_entity_poly.type
_entity_poly.pdbx_seq_one_letter_code
_entity_poly.pdbx_strand_id
1 'polypeptide(L)'
;MCTRERRVGTDHRPGPATCPGAGEGQVDRSHRKLAARGSRLQLVHVSASTVHRVLAAEGLVLQGPPAREPQVRAPWPDWIEWKPGSVWCYDFTHFTRARRVAVAVLDVVSRRWLATLVSAQETSSQIEAAFLAALDAEQLTDRIDARLLARLRSGQATPAELDGPDADGVPVLIAMSDNGPQMRSHSTKQFMAACAIMQRFGRPATPTDQAWIESLFGHVKGDWPHLEKIRDPGELALELDRVRTDYHTLRLHAGIGYVTPDDEHHGRGDALRQARRDGLAAARQARIAHRRTIKERS
;
A
#
# COMPACT_ATOMS: atom_id res chain seq x y z
N MET A 1 40.51 -1.90 44.67
CA MET A 1 40.43 -1.41 43.28
C MET A 1 40.33 -2.65 42.37
N CYS A 2 39.14 -2.98 41.94
CA CYS A 2 38.86 -4.14 41.11
C CYS A 2 38.41 -3.66 39.75
N THR A 3 39.26 -3.72 38.76
CA THR A 3 39.00 -3.36 37.38
C THR A 3 38.18 -4.45 36.73
N ARG A 4 36.92 -4.15 36.39
CA ARG A 4 36.04 -5.00 35.59
C ARG A 4 36.45 -4.88 34.12
N GLU A 5 37.10 -5.87 33.58
CA GLU A 5 37.23 -6.04 32.12
C GLU A 5 35.87 -6.30 31.49
N ARG A 6 35.44 -5.39 30.58
CA ARG A 6 34.29 -5.64 29.71
C ARG A 6 34.70 -6.61 28.62
N ARG A 7 34.20 -7.83 28.67
CA ARG A 7 34.22 -8.74 27.53
C ARG A 7 33.32 -8.13 26.44
N VAL A 8 33.93 -7.69 25.36
CA VAL A 8 33.25 -7.40 24.10
C VAL A 8 32.88 -8.73 23.46
N GLY A 9 31.67 -9.21 23.74
CA GLY A 9 31.06 -10.30 23.01
C GLY A 9 30.73 -9.84 21.62
N THR A 10 31.39 -10.34 20.59
CA THR A 10 30.97 -10.23 19.20
C THR A 10 29.72 -11.08 19.01
N ASP A 11 28.56 -10.47 19.26
CA ASP A 11 27.26 -11.07 19.02
C ASP A 11 27.04 -11.10 17.50
N HIS A 12 27.52 -12.15 16.85
CA HIS A 12 27.22 -12.46 15.45
C HIS A 12 25.79 -13.01 15.39
N ARG A 13 24.80 -12.13 15.62
CA ARG A 13 23.44 -12.43 15.22
C ARG A 13 23.39 -12.39 13.70
N PRO A 14 22.97 -13.47 13.02
CA PRO A 14 22.71 -13.40 11.60
C PRO A 14 21.73 -12.27 11.36
N GLY A 15 22.09 -11.31 10.52
CA GLY A 15 21.21 -10.22 10.12
C GLY A 15 19.90 -10.77 9.56
N PRO A 16 18.79 -10.00 9.59
CA PRO A 16 17.53 -10.44 9.06
C PRO A 16 17.72 -10.91 7.62
N ALA A 17 17.21 -12.11 7.31
CA ALA A 17 17.33 -12.70 5.99
C ALA A 17 16.77 -11.75 4.93
N THR A 18 17.65 -11.13 4.15
CA THR A 18 17.30 -10.33 2.99
C THR A 18 16.98 -11.27 1.85
N CYS A 19 15.76 -11.22 1.31
CA CYS A 19 15.43 -11.94 0.10
C CYS A 19 16.15 -11.32 -1.10
N PRO A 20 16.70 -12.12 -2.04
CA PRO A 20 17.23 -11.58 -3.29
C PRO A 20 16.18 -10.74 -4.02
N GLY A 21 16.51 -9.50 -4.37
CA GLY A 21 15.59 -8.57 -5.04
C GLY A 21 14.80 -7.66 -4.13
N ALA A 22 14.97 -7.73 -2.80
CA ALA A 22 14.50 -6.68 -1.91
C ALA A 22 15.45 -5.47 -2.01
N GLY A 23 14.92 -4.29 -2.27
CA GLY A 23 15.69 -3.05 -2.24
C GLY A 23 16.33 -2.80 -0.86
N GLU A 24 17.37 -1.99 -0.79
CA GLU A 24 17.97 -1.60 0.47
C GLU A 24 16.92 -1.04 1.42
N GLY A 25 16.78 -1.63 2.60
CA GLY A 25 15.83 -1.21 3.64
C GLY A 25 14.55 -2.03 3.74
N GLN A 26 14.17 -2.81 2.71
CA GLN A 26 12.99 -3.66 2.81
C GLN A 26 13.30 -4.98 3.52
N VAL A 27 12.78 -5.13 4.73
CA VAL A 27 12.96 -6.33 5.55
C VAL A 27 11.62 -7.00 5.80
N ASP A 28 11.47 -8.27 5.44
CA ASP A 28 10.29 -9.06 5.77
C ASP A 28 10.35 -9.49 7.24
N ARG A 29 9.71 -8.70 8.12
CA ARG A 29 9.72 -8.92 9.59
C ARG A 29 8.59 -9.82 10.09
N SER A 30 7.71 -10.27 9.22
CA SER A 30 6.55 -11.08 9.58
C SER A 30 6.72 -12.53 9.15
N HIS A 31 6.53 -13.48 10.07
CA HIS A 31 6.52 -14.90 9.77
C HIS A 31 5.54 -15.27 8.64
N ARG A 32 4.44 -14.53 8.50
CA ARG A 32 3.46 -14.71 7.41
C ARG A 32 4.02 -14.24 6.06
N LYS A 33 4.71 -13.10 6.04
CA LYS A 33 5.40 -12.62 4.84
C LYS A 33 6.53 -13.57 4.42
N LEU A 34 7.33 -14.05 5.36
CA LEU A 34 8.40 -15.01 5.09
C LEU A 34 7.87 -16.31 4.48
N ALA A 35 6.77 -16.87 5.01
CA ALA A 35 6.13 -18.04 4.44
C ALA A 35 5.62 -17.78 3.00
N ALA A 36 5.00 -16.62 2.76
CA ALA A 36 4.51 -16.24 1.44
C ALA A 36 5.67 -15.98 0.46
N ARG A 37 6.74 -15.36 0.92
CA ARG A 37 7.96 -15.11 0.12
C ARG A 37 8.65 -16.41 -0.29
N GLY A 38 8.85 -17.33 0.66
CA GLY A 38 9.43 -18.65 0.39
C GLY A 38 8.64 -19.43 -0.66
N SER A 39 7.31 -19.38 -0.58
CA SER A 39 6.42 -19.99 -1.57
C SER A 39 6.50 -19.29 -2.93
N ARG A 40 6.51 -17.95 -2.98
CA ARG A 40 6.59 -17.17 -4.23
C ARG A 40 7.90 -17.45 -4.99
N LEU A 41 9.01 -17.57 -4.26
CA LEU A 41 10.32 -17.88 -4.82
C LEU A 41 10.53 -19.38 -5.06
N GLN A 42 9.53 -20.21 -4.81
CA GLN A 42 9.60 -21.67 -4.89
C GLN A 42 10.75 -22.32 -4.09
N LEU A 43 11.22 -21.62 -3.05
CA LEU A 43 12.28 -22.11 -2.16
C LEU A 43 11.73 -23.13 -1.16
N VAL A 44 10.55 -22.84 -0.60
CA VAL A 44 9.93 -23.70 0.41
C VAL A 44 8.44 -23.46 0.52
N HIS A 45 7.67 -24.54 0.70
CA HIS A 45 6.23 -24.48 0.96
C HIS A 45 5.94 -24.93 2.38
N VAL A 46 5.85 -23.97 3.31
CA VAL A 46 5.55 -24.19 4.73
C VAL A 46 4.48 -23.25 5.22
N SER A 47 3.74 -23.66 6.27
CA SER A 47 2.74 -22.78 6.86
C SER A 47 3.38 -21.62 7.64
N ALA A 48 2.67 -20.52 7.78
CA ALA A 48 3.09 -19.40 8.60
C ALA A 48 3.34 -19.82 10.07
N SER A 49 2.57 -20.77 10.59
CA SER A 49 2.77 -21.33 11.95
C SER A 49 4.07 -22.11 12.06
N THR A 50 4.49 -22.78 10.98
CA THR A 50 5.80 -23.50 10.97
C THR A 50 6.95 -22.48 11.01
N VAL A 51 6.87 -21.42 10.19
CA VAL A 51 7.88 -20.34 10.22
C VAL A 51 7.94 -19.69 11.61
N HIS A 52 6.77 -19.39 12.20
CA HIS A 52 6.71 -18.82 13.55
C HIS A 52 7.39 -19.71 14.60
N ARG A 53 7.15 -21.04 14.56
CA ARG A 53 7.80 -21.98 15.50
C ARG A 53 9.31 -22.02 15.34
N VAL A 54 9.80 -21.98 14.10
CA VAL A 54 11.27 -21.94 13.84
C VAL A 54 11.84 -20.63 14.38
N LEU A 55 11.23 -19.48 14.05
CA LEU A 55 11.69 -18.19 14.55
C LEU A 55 11.65 -18.11 16.09
N ALA A 56 10.65 -18.73 16.72
CA ALA A 56 10.55 -18.77 18.18
C ALA A 56 11.66 -19.63 18.79
N ALA A 57 11.97 -20.79 18.20
CA ALA A 57 13.06 -21.65 18.67
C ALA A 57 14.44 -20.97 18.56
N GLU A 58 14.63 -20.12 17.54
CA GLU A 58 15.85 -19.34 17.32
C GLU A 58 15.87 -17.98 18.06
N GLY A 59 14.82 -17.65 18.85
CA GLY A 59 14.72 -16.38 19.58
C GLY A 59 14.54 -15.15 18.68
N LEU A 60 14.07 -15.32 17.45
CA LEU A 60 13.95 -14.28 16.42
C LEU A 60 12.53 -13.68 16.32
N VAL A 61 11.62 -14.00 17.21
CA VAL A 61 10.26 -13.45 17.20
C VAL A 61 10.26 -12.03 17.76
N LEU A 62 9.82 -11.07 16.94
CA LEU A 62 9.62 -9.70 17.37
C LEU A 62 8.27 -9.58 18.08
N GLN A 63 8.23 -8.88 19.22
CA GLN A 63 6.96 -8.56 19.86
C GLN A 63 6.21 -7.53 19.01
N GLY A 64 4.97 -7.88 18.65
CA GLY A 64 4.09 -6.97 17.93
C GLY A 64 3.40 -5.97 18.87
N PRO A 65 2.89 -4.87 18.34
CA PRO A 65 2.02 -3.96 19.10
C PRO A 65 0.76 -4.70 19.54
N PRO A 66 0.12 -4.26 20.66
CA PRO A 66 -1.14 -4.86 21.11
C PRO A 66 -2.22 -4.78 20.05
N ALA A 67 -3.11 -5.77 20.03
CA ALA A 67 -4.25 -5.79 19.11
C ALA A 67 -5.17 -4.58 19.39
N ARG A 68 -5.57 -3.88 18.31
CA ARG A 68 -6.56 -2.79 18.42
C ARG A 68 -7.96 -3.38 18.37
N GLU A 69 -8.88 -2.77 19.12
CA GLU A 69 -10.28 -3.15 19.07
C GLU A 69 -10.88 -2.91 17.68
N PRO A 70 -11.77 -3.81 17.20
CA PRO A 70 -12.47 -3.61 15.94
C PRO A 70 -13.38 -2.38 16.02
N GLN A 71 -13.29 -1.48 15.05
CA GLN A 71 -14.18 -0.33 14.94
C GLN A 71 -15.25 -0.56 13.87
N VAL A 72 -16.47 -0.11 14.16
CA VAL A 72 -17.60 -0.16 13.21
C VAL A 72 -17.35 0.81 12.07
N ARG A 73 -17.34 0.31 10.84
CA ARG A 73 -17.16 1.10 9.62
C ARG A 73 -18.51 1.56 9.07
N ALA A 74 -18.56 2.75 8.46
CA ALA A 74 -19.72 3.18 7.71
C ALA A 74 -19.92 2.26 6.48
N PRO A 75 -21.17 1.90 6.14
CA PRO A 75 -21.43 1.05 4.98
C PRO A 75 -20.98 1.76 3.68
N TRP A 76 -20.57 0.95 2.73
CA TRP A 76 -20.24 1.40 1.39
C TRP A 76 -21.51 1.49 0.55
N PRO A 77 -21.54 2.36 -0.50
CA PRO A 77 -22.65 2.36 -1.44
C PRO A 77 -22.84 1.01 -2.13
N ASP A 78 -24.07 0.55 -2.29
CA ASP A 78 -24.38 -0.78 -2.83
C ASP A 78 -23.98 -0.94 -4.31
N TRP A 79 -23.85 0.16 -5.04
CA TRP A 79 -23.46 0.19 -6.45
C TRP A 79 -21.95 -0.01 -6.67
N ILE A 80 -21.13 0.03 -5.59
CA ILE A 80 -19.69 -0.07 -5.77
C ILE A 80 -19.26 -1.51 -5.97
N GLU A 81 -18.58 -1.76 -7.07
CA GLU A 81 -17.91 -3.02 -7.33
C GLU A 81 -16.48 -2.96 -6.79
N TRP A 82 -16.13 -3.88 -5.88
CA TRP A 82 -14.81 -3.95 -5.28
C TRP A 82 -13.79 -4.59 -6.24
N LYS A 83 -13.26 -3.78 -7.14
CA LYS A 83 -12.21 -4.14 -8.08
C LYS A 83 -11.12 -3.07 -8.11
N PRO A 84 -9.90 -3.39 -8.57
CA PRO A 84 -8.88 -2.38 -8.80
C PRO A 84 -9.42 -1.21 -9.61
N GLY A 85 -9.07 0.03 -9.22
CA GLY A 85 -9.54 1.25 -9.86
C GLY A 85 -10.88 1.81 -9.36
N SER A 86 -11.64 1.07 -8.53
CA SER A 86 -12.98 1.52 -8.08
C SER A 86 -12.96 2.49 -6.89
N VAL A 87 -11.98 2.37 -6.00
CA VAL A 87 -11.87 3.19 -4.80
C VAL A 87 -10.43 3.63 -4.60
N TRP A 88 -10.20 4.93 -4.59
CA TRP A 88 -8.91 5.51 -4.31
C TRP A 88 -8.94 6.25 -2.97
N CYS A 89 -7.84 6.26 -2.25
CA CYS A 89 -7.65 7.16 -1.13
C CYS A 89 -6.41 8.04 -1.37
N TYR A 90 -6.45 9.25 -0.85
CA TYR A 90 -5.38 10.21 -1.03
C TYR A 90 -5.20 11.06 0.22
N ASP A 91 -3.95 11.45 0.45
CA ASP A 91 -3.57 12.26 1.60
C ASP A 91 -2.18 12.85 1.38
N PHE A 92 -1.81 13.81 2.23
CA PHE A 92 -0.49 14.40 2.28
C PHE A 92 0.38 13.75 3.37
N THR A 93 1.68 13.69 3.10
CA THR A 93 2.69 13.34 4.11
C THR A 93 3.86 14.31 4.05
N HIS A 94 4.48 14.57 5.19
CA HIS A 94 5.56 15.55 5.33
C HIS A 94 6.93 14.88 5.36
N PHE A 95 7.89 15.51 4.67
CA PHE A 95 9.32 15.20 4.71
C PHE A 95 10.06 16.42 5.26
N THR A 96 10.26 16.44 6.58
CA THR A 96 10.70 17.63 7.32
C THR A 96 12.11 18.10 6.93
N ARG A 97 13.01 17.17 6.62
CA ARG A 97 14.38 17.50 6.20
C ARG A 97 14.42 18.17 4.83
N ALA A 98 13.62 17.71 3.90
CA ALA A 98 13.46 18.31 2.58
C ALA A 98 12.59 19.58 2.59
N ARG A 99 11.89 19.86 3.70
CA ARG A 99 10.85 20.91 3.80
C ARG A 99 9.82 20.79 2.68
N ARG A 100 9.34 19.58 2.46
CA ARG A 100 8.37 19.26 1.41
C ARG A 100 7.25 18.42 1.95
N VAL A 101 6.15 18.47 1.24
CA VAL A 101 5.02 17.55 1.38
C VAL A 101 4.91 16.71 0.13
N ALA A 102 4.39 15.50 0.28
CA ALA A 102 4.06 14.65 -0.85
C ALA A 102 2.59 14.25 -0.75
N VAL A 103 1.81 14.55 -1.79
CA VAL A 103 0.48 13.95 -1.95
C VAL A 103 0.63 12.57 -2.58
N ALA A 104 -0.08 11.58 -2.07
CA ALA A 104 -0.14 10.24 -2.65
C ALA A 104 -1.58 9.86 -2.95
N VAL A 105 -1.77 9.13 -4.05
CA VAL A 105 -3.04 8.49 -4.44
C VAL A 105 -2.83 6.99 -4.42
N LEU A 106 -3.68 6.27 -3.70
CA LEU A 106 -3.58 4.82 -3.49
C LEU A 106 -4.89 4.15 -3.90
N ASP A 107 -4.83 3.12 -4.73
CA ASP A 107 -5.96 2.22 -4.95
C ASP A 107 -6.20 1.36 -3.69
N VAL A 108 -7.41 1.45 -3.15
CA VAL A 108 -7.77 0.78 -1.89
C VAL A 108 -7.88 -0.72 -2.06
N VAL A 109 -8.26 -1.21 -3.22
CA VAL A 109 -8.49 -2.62 -3.49
C VAL A 109 -7.16 -3.36 -3.69
N SER A 110 -6.36 -2.90 -4.65
CA SER A 110 -5.08 -3.54 -4.98
C SER A 110 -3.91 -3.11 -4.11
N ARG A 111 -4.04 -2.02 -3.35
CA ARG A 111 -2.93 -1.37 -2.63
C ARG A 111 -1.89 -0.74 -3.56
N ARG A 112 -2.22 -0.51 -4.84
CA ARG A 112 -1.33 0.13 -5.79
C ARG A 112 -1.22 1.63 -5.50
N TRP A 113 -0.01 2.13 -5.36
CA TRP A 113 0.29 3.54 -5.16
C TRP A 113 0.36 4.23 -6.52
N LEU A 114 -0.77 4.83 -6.95
CA LEU A 114 -1.00 5.27 -8.32
C LEU A 114 -0.18 6.49 -8.71
N ALA A 115 -0.15 7.50 -7.83
CA ALA A 115 0.57 8.74 -8.09
C ALA A 115 1.21 9.31 -6.82
N THR A 116 2.27 10.09 -7.02
CA THR A 116 2.92 10.91 -5.99
C THR A 116 3.38 12.22 -6.60
N LEU A 117 3.15 13.31 -5.88
CA LEU A 117 3.65 14.63 -6.24
C LEU A 117 4.30 15.28 -5.02
N VAL A 118 5.59 15.64 -5.14
CA VAL A 118 6.34 16.36 -4.11
C VAL A 118 6.21 17.85 -4.34
N SER A 119 5.92 18.60 -3.29
CA SER A 119 5.65 20.04 -3.39
C SER A 119 6.07 20.82 -2.14
N ALA A 120 6.02 22.16 -2.23
CA ALA A 120 6.36 23.02 -1.09
C ALA A 120 5.21 23.17 -0.09
N GLN A 121 3.98 23.02 -0.54
CA GLN A 121 2.76 23.28 0.25
C GLN A 121 1.65 22.28 -0.11
N GLU A 122 0.69 22.14 0.77
CA GLU A 122 -0.53 21.37 0.53
C GLU A 122 -1.57 22.27 -0.12
N THR A 123 -1.85 22.05 -1.41
CA THR A 123 -2.84 22.84 -2.15
C THR A 123 -3.77 21.95 -2.95
N SER A 124 -4.95 22.49 -3.31
CA SER A 124 -5.90 21.80 -4.18
C SER A 124 -5.33 21.51 -5.57
N SER A 125 -4.52 22.42 -6.13
CA SER A 125 -3.88 22.21 -7.43
C SER A 125 -2.94 21.00 -7.46
N GLN A 126 -2.34 20.65 -6.33
CA GLN A 126 -1.49 19.47 -6.21
C GLN A 126 -2.31 18.18 -6.12
N ILE A 127 -3.47 18.22 -5.46
CA ILE A 127 -4.42 17.13 -5.48
C ILE A 127 -4.88 16.88 -6.92
N GLU A 128 -5.29 17.94 -7.63
CA GLU A 128 -5.74 17.87 -9.03
C GLU A 128 -4.64 17.27 -9.92
N ALA A 129 -3.40 17.75 -9.81
CA ALA A 129 -2.27 17.22 -10.58
C ALA A 129 -1.97 15.74 -10.26
N ALA A 130 -2.03 15.34 -8.98
CA ALA A 130 -1.83 13.95 -8.58
C ALA A 130 -2.94 13.02 -9.10
N PHE A 131 -4.20 13.49 -9.10
CA PHE A 131 -5.30 12.74 -9.68
C PHE A 131 -5.21 12.63 -11.20
N LEU A 132 -4.83 13.71 -11.91
CA LEU A 132 -4.60 13.64 -13.34
C LEU A 132 -3.53 12.61 -13.68
N ALA A 133 -2.41 12.59 -12.95
CA ALA A 133 -1.36 11.59 -13.14
C ALA A 133 -1.85 10.17 -12.82
N ALA A 134 -2.70 9.99 -11.79
CA ALA A 134 -3.27 8.70 -11.46
C ALA A 134 -4.28 8.22 -12.51
N LEU A 135 -5.15 9.11 -13.01
CA LEU A 135 -6.12 8.81 -14.05
C LEU A 135 -5.43 8.44 -15.38
N ASP A 136 -4.34 9.13 -15.72
CA ASP A 136 -3.53 8.82 -16.89
C ASP A 136 -2.87 7.44 -16.76
N ALA A 137 -2.24 7.16 -15.63
CA ALA A 137 -1.62 5.86 -15.33
C ALA A 137 -2.60 4.68 -15.42
N GLU A 138 -3.86 4.91 -15.05
CA GLU A 138 -4.96 3.92 -15.08
C GLU A 138 -5.76 3.95 -16.39
N GLN A 139 -5.36 4.76 -17.38
CA GLN A 139 -6.04 4.91 -18.67
C GLN A 139 -7.53 5.32 -18.54
N LEU A 140 -7.83 6.13 -17.52
CA LEU A 140 -9.17 6.64 -17.25
C LEU A 140 -9.40 8.05 -17.81
N THR A 141 -8.40 8.67 -18.42
CA THR A 141 -8.47 10.04 -18.96
C THR A 141 -9.52 10.21 -20.05
N ASP A 142 -9.77 9.17 -20.86
CA ASP A 142 -10.81 9.19 -21.90
C ASP A 142 -12.23 9.29 -21.33
N ARG A 143 -12.40 8.97 -20.06
CA ARG A 143 -13.68 9.06 -19.34
C ARG A 143 -13.92 10.47 -18.73
N ILE A 144 -12.93 11.34 -18.81
CA ILE A 144 -13.04 12.72 -18.34
C ILE A 144 -13.63 13.57 -19.46
N ASP A 145 -14.72 14.28 -19.18
CA ASP A 145 -15.20 15.30 -20.11
C ASP A 145 -14.22 16.49 -20.16
N ALA A 146 -13.31 16.47 -21.14
CA ALA A 146 -12.31 17.52 -21.33
C ALA A 146 -12.95 18.92 -21.53
N ARG A 147 -14.16 18.99 -22.12
CA ARG A 147 -14.89 20.25 -22.30
C ARG A 147 -15.42 20.78 -20.96
N LEU A 148 -15.99 19.88 -20.15
CA LEU A 148 -16.46 20.25 -18.81
C LEU A 148 -15.28 20.68 -17.94
N LEU A 149 -14.16 19.97 -17.98
CA LEU A 149 -12.94 20.33 -17.26
C LEU A 149 -12.40 21.71 -17.69
N ALA A 150 -12.36 22.00 -18.99
CA ALA A 150 -11.95 23.30 -19.51
C ALA A 150 -12.90 24.43 -19.06
N ARG A 151 -14.20 24.20 -19.09
CA ARG A 151 -15.23 25.15 -18.63
C ARG A 151 -15.15 25.42 -17.13
N LEU A 152 -14.85 24.38 -16.32
CA LEU A 152 -14.60 24.55 -14.89
C LEU A 152 -13.39 25.42 -14.63
N ARG A 153 -12.27 25.15 -15.31
CA ARG A 153 -11.03 25.94 -15.18
C ARG A 153 -11.21 27.40 -15.59
N SER A 154 -12.06 27.67 -16.56
CA SER A 154 -12.39 29.04 -16.98
C SER A 154 -13.50 29.70 -16.14
N GLY A 155 -14.05 29.01 -15.15
CA GLY A 155 -15.16 29.51 -14.34
C GLY A 155 -16.52 29.58 -15.07
N GLN A 156 -16.64 28.92 -16.21
CA GLN A 156 -17.87 28.94 -17.07
C GLN A 156 -18.82 27.78 -16.80
N ALA A 157 -18.44 26.81 -15.96
CA ALA A 157 -19.33 25.71 -15.59
C ALA A 157 -20.35 26.15 -14.52
N THR A 158 -21.60 25.72 -14.67
CA THR A 158 -22.63 25.95 -13.67
C THR A 158 -22.58 24.90 -12.55
N PRO A 159 -23.08 25.22 -11.34
CA PRO A 159 -23.14 24.22 -10.26
C PRO A 159 -23.93 22.95 -10.62
N ALA A 160 -24.96 23.06 -11.45
CA ALA A 160 -25.76 21.92 -11.89
C ALA A 160 -24.97 20.95 -12.79
N GLU A 161 -23.94 21.44 -13.50
CA GLU A 161 -23.04 20.61 -14.31
C GLU A 161 -21.95 19.93 -13.47
N LEU A 162 -21.82 20.33 -12.19
CA LEU A 162 -20.83 19.80 -11.25
C LEU A 162 -21.37 18.60 -10.43
N ASP A 163 -22.68 18.42 -10.40
CA ASP A 163 -23.34 17.34 -9.66
C ASP A 163 -23.61 16.11 -10.56
N GLY A 164 -23.18 16.18 -11.81
CA GLY A 164 -23.44 15.13 -12.80
C GLY A 164 -22.56 13.89 -12.62
N PRO A 165 -23.16 12.70 -12.56
CA PRO A 165 -22.47 11.46 -12.82
C PRO A 165 -22.03 11.38 -14.30
N ASP A 166 -21.32 10.32 -14.69
CA ASP A 166 -21.13 9.99 -16.10
C ASP A 166 -22.49 9.82 -16.82
N ALA A 167 -22.49 9.60 -18.14
CA ALA A 167 -23.72 9.50 -18.93
C ALA A 167 -24.74 8.47 -18.38
N ASP A 168 -24.28 7.50 -17.59
CA ASP A 168 -25.09 6.45 -16.97
C ASP A 168 -25.48 6.73 -15.51
N GLY A 169 -25.06 7.85 -14.96
CA GLY A 169 -25.38 8.24 -13.59
C GLY A 169 -24.48 7.61 -12.52
N VAL A 170 -23.44 6.86 -12.91
CA VAL A 170 -22.52 6.17 -11.99
C VAL A 170 -21.15 6.84 -12.00
N PRO A 171 -20.59 7.22 -10.84
CA PRO A 171 -19.24 7.77 -10.76
C PRO A 171 -18.20 6.78 -11.30
N VAL A 172 -17.14 7.31 -11.93
CA VAL A 172 -16.02 6.51 -12.44
C VAL A 172 -15.32 5.76 -11.30
N LEU A 173 -15.15 6.45 -10.17
CA LEU A 173 -14.57 5.89 -8.94
C LEU A 173 -14.96 6.72 -7.71
N ILE A 174 -14.68 6.19 -6.52
CA ILE A 174 -14.77 6.93 -5.27
C ILE A 174 -13.38 7.37 -4.83
N ALA A 175 -13.22 8.65 -4.51
CA ALA A 175 -12.03 9.21 -3.89
C ALA A 175 -12.26 9.49 -2.40
N MET A 176 -11.46 8.88 -1.54
CA MET A 176 -11.52 9.04 -0.08
C MET A 176 -10.38 9.92 0.42
N SER A 177 -10.71 10.85 1.31
CA SER A 177 -9.72 11.67 2.02
C SER A 177 -10.18 12.01 3.44
N ASP A 178 -9.32 12.71 4.16
CA ASP A 178 -9.71 13.40 5.39
C ASP A 178 -10.58 14.64 5.09
N ASN A 179 -10.87 15.41 6.13
CA ASN A 179 -11.62 16.66 6.05
C ASN A 179 -10.71 17.90 5.94
N GLY A 180 -9.47 17.74 5.45
CA GLY A 180 -8.54 18.85 5.27
C GLY A 180 -9.11 19.98 4.41
N PRO A 181 -8.70 21.24 4.65
CA PRO A 181 -9.21 22.40 3.90
C PRO A 181 -9.03 22.25 2.40
N GLN A 182 -7.88 21.75 1.96
CA GLN A 182 -7.55 21.54 0.55
C GLN A 182 -8.38 20.42 -0.07
N MET A 183 -8.76 19.37 0.71
CA MET A 183 -9.63 18.27 0.26
C MET A 183 -11.08 18.74 0.06
N ARG A 184 -11.51 19.69 0.88
CA ARG A 184 -12.88 20.26 0.86
C ARG A 184 -13.00 21.56 0.07
N SER A 185 -11.90 22.02 -0.53
CA SER A 185 -11.88 23.26 -1.30
C SER A 185 -12.87 23.21 -2.46
N HIS A 186 -13.34 24.38 -2.87
CA HIS A 186 -14.26 24.47 -4.01
C HIS A 186 -13.60 23.94 -5.29
N SER A 187 -12.33 24.27 -5.53
CA SER A 187 -11.62 23.81 -6.73
C SER A 187 -11.44 22.30 -6.76
N THR A 188 -11.09 21.65 -5.63
CA THR A 188 -11.02 20.20 -5.56
C THR A 188 -12.36 19.53 -5.85
N LYS A 189 -13.46 20.08 -5.29
CA LYS A 189 -14.82 19.56 -5.56
C LYS A 189 -15.19 19.69 -7.02
N GLN A 190 -14.95 20.86 -7.62
CA GLN A 190 -15.19 21.10 -9.05
C GLN A 190 -14.40 20.14 -9.93
N PHE A 191 -13.12 19.96 -9.63
CA PHE A 191 -12.26 19.02 -10.34
C PHE A 191 -12.77 17.57 -10.25
N MET A 192 -13.10 17.11 -9.03
CA MET A 192 -13.60 15.74 -8.83
C MET A 192 -14.93 15.51 -9.57
N ALA A 193 -15.85 16.48 -9.51
CA ALA A 193 -17.10 16.42 -10.25
C ALA A 193 -16.89 16.39 -11.77
N ALA A 194 -15.96 17.21 -12.30
CA ALA A 194 -15.61 17.20 -13.73
C ALA A 194 -15.02 15.87 -14.21
N CYS A 195 -14.33 15.16 -13.31
CA CYS A 195 -13.80 13.84 -13.57
C CYS A 195 -14.79 12.70 -13.26
N ALA A 196 -16.06 13.00 -12.95
CA ALA A 196 -17.05 12.04 -12.48
C ALA A 196 -16.56 11.19 -11.28
N ILE A 197 -15.80 11.80 -10.38
CA ILE A 197 -15.25 11.16 -9.19
C ILE A 197 -16.12 11.54 -7.99
N MET A 198 -16.68 10.54 -7.32
CA MET A 198 -17.43 10.76 -6.08
C MET A 198 -16.45 10.97 -4.90
N GLN A 199 -16.54 12.11 -4.23
CA GLN A 199 -15.79 12.33 -3.01
C GLN A 199 -16.45 11.69 -1.78
N ARG A 200 -15.66 10.96 -1.00
CA ARG A 200 -16.06 10.44 0.31
C ARG A 200 -15.09 10.92 1.37
N PHE A 201 -15.56 11.64 2.34
CA PHE A 201 -14.75 12.13 3.44
C PHE A 201 -14.80 11.15 4.62
N GLY A 202 -13.65 10.95 5.25
CA GLY A 202 -13.56 10.23 6.52
C GLY A 202 -14.39 10.93 7.60
N ARG A 203 -14.95 10.15 8.52
CA ARG A 203 -15.68 10.73 9.65
C ARG A 203 -14.68 11.46 10.58
N PRO A 204 -15.06 12.62 11.13
CA PRO A 204 -14.22 13.33 12.09
C PRO A 204 -13.79 12.39 13.23
N ALA A 205 -12.52 12.45 13.62
CA ALA A 205 -11.93 11.67 14.70
C ALA A 205 -12.07 10.13 14.55
N THR A 206 -12.21 9.62 13.31
CA THR A 206 -12.30 8.18 13.03
C THR A 206 -11.10 7.73 12.19
N PRO A 207 -9.95 7.38 12.83
CA PRO A 207 -8.71 7.00 12.12
C PRO A 207 -8.86 5.82 11.17
N THR A 208 -9.85 4.95 11.41
CA THR A 208 -10.07 3.76 10.57
C THR A 208 -10.54 4.06 9.15
N ASP A 209 -11.15 5.22 8.93
CA ASP A 209 -11.66 5.60 7.61
C ASP A 209 -10.50 5.96 6.65
N GLN A 210 -9.30 6.22 7.19
CA GLN A 210 -8.08 6.55 6.45
C GLN A 210 -6.93 5.56 6.64
N ALA A 211 -7.20 4.46 7.34
CA ALA A 211 -6.17 3.47 7.69
C ALA A 211 -5.36 2.95 6.48
N TRP A 212 -5.88 3.03 5.26
CA TRP A 212 -5.17 2.58 4.06
C TRP A 212 -4.03 3.52 3.67
N ILE A 213 -4.30 4.82 3.59
CA ILE A 213 -3.28 5.81 3.22
C ILE A 213 -2.28 6.03 4.37
N GLU A 214 -2.75 6.05 5.62
CA GLU A 214 -1.89 6.09 6.80
C GLU A 214 -0.95 4.87 6.85
N SER A 215 -1.48 3.69 6.51
CA SER A 215 -0.69 2.46 6.41
C SER A 215 0.35 2.55 5.29
N LEU A 216 0.03 3.17 4.14
CA LEU A 216 1.00 3.42 3.07
C LEU A 216 2.15 4.26 3.62
N PHE A 217 1.87 5.42 4.20
CA PHE A 217 2.90 6.32 4.72
C PHE A 217 3.72 5.69 5.84
N GLY A 218 3.07 4.97 6.75
CA GLY A 218 3.76 4.22 7.80
C GLY A 218 4.72 3.17 7.23
N HIS A 219 4.34 2.50 6.16
CA HIS A 219 5.20 1.53 5.48
C HIS A 219 6.33 2.21 4.70
N VAL A 220 6.02 3.26 3.93
CA VAL A 220 7.03 4.00 3.16
C VAL A 220 8.12 4.54 4.09
N LYS A 221 7.75 5.21 5.16
CA LYS A 221 8.72 5.77 6.12
C LYS A 221 9.42 4.70 6.98
N GLY A 222 8.72 3.61 7.29
CA GLY A 222 9.26 2.53 8.12
C GLY A 222 10.17 1.57 7.37
N ASP A 223 9.85 1.22 6.13
CA ASP A 223 10.63 0.29 5.33
C ASP A 223 11.78 1.01 4.57
N TRP A 224 11.64 2.33 4.31
CA TRP A 224 12.65 3.19 3.65
C TRP A 224 12.98 4.44 4.49
N PRO A 225 13.57 4.28 5.69
CA PRO A 225 13.80 5.39 6.63
C PRO A 225 14.80 6.44 6.13
N HIS A 226 15.56 6.17 5.07
CA HIS A 226 16.46 7.12 4.45
C HIS A 226 15.72 8.28 3.80
N LEU A 227 14.46 8.11 3.34
CA LEU A 227 13.62 9.17 2.80
C LEU A 227 13.49 10.37 3.74
N GLU A 228 13.40 10.11 5.06
CA GLU A 228 13.34 11.18 6.08
C GLU A 228 14.66 11.95 6.25
N LYS A 229 15.76 11.47 5.66
CA LYS A 229 17.09 12.10 5.74
C LYS A 229 17.41 12.95 4.53
N ILE A 230 16.72 12.76 3.41
CA ILE A 230 16.91 13.50 2.16
C ILE A 230 16.58 14.98 2.38
N ARG A 231 17.42 15.87 1.87
CA ARG A 231 17.27 17.33 1.98
C ARG A 231 16.90 17.98 0.66
N ASP A 232 17.37 17.42 -0.44
CA ASP A 232 17.08 17.96 -1.78
C ASP A 232 15.69 17.49 -2.25
N PRO A 233 14.82 18.39 -2.68
CA PRO A 233 13.47 18.04 -3.14
C PRO A 233 13.44 17.19 -4.40
N GLY A 234 14.40 17.40 -5.31
CA GLY A 234 14.49 16.62 -6.55
C GLY A 234 14.94 15.20 -6.27
N GLU A 235 15.96 15.03 -5.41
CA GLU A 235 16.38 13.72 -4.92
C GLU A 235 15.24 12.98 -4.21
N LEU A 236 14.47 13.69 -3.36
CA LEU A 236 13.31 13.10 -2.69
C LEU A 236 12.26 12.59 -3.68
N ALA A 237 11.96 13.37 -4.73
CA ALA A 237 10.97 12.99 -5.74
C ALA A 237 11.42 11.74 -6.51
N LEU A 238 12.67 11.68 -6.95
CA LEU A 238 13.25 10.54 -7.64
C LEU A 238 13.27 9.27 -6.76
N GLU A 239 13.65 9.44 -5.50
CA GLU A 239 13.74 8.31 -4.59
C GLU A 239 12.35 7.78 -4.19
N LEU A 240 11.34 8.66 -4.04
CA LEU A 240 9.96 8.24 -3.84
C LEU A 240 9.42 7.44 -5.05
N ASP A 241 9.82 7.79 -6.25
CA ASP A 241 9.42 7.07 -7.47
C ASP A 241 10.07 5.68 -7.54
N ARG A 242 11.34 5.56 -7.14
CA ARG A 242 12.04 4.29 -6.99
C ARG A 242 11.36 3.43 -5.92
N VAL A 243 11.10 3.99 -4.75
CA VAL A 243 10.42 3.31 -3.64
C VAL A 243 9.02 2.86 -4.05
N ARG A 244 8.29 3.66 -4.82
CA ARG A 244 6.99 3.29 -5.38
C ARG A 244 7.07 2.06 -6.27
N THR A 245 8.11 1.95 -7.10
CA THR A 245 8.36 0.77 -7.93
C THR A 245 8.62 -0.47 -7.07
N ASP A 246 9.49 -0.39 -6.07
CA ASP A 246 9.75 -1.47 -5.13
C ASP A 246 8.51 -1.87 -4.34
N TYR A 247 7.73 -0.88 -3.90
CA TYR A 247 6.47 -1.09 -3.22
C TYR A 247 5.49 -1.89 -4.06
N HIS A 248 5.41 -1.61 -5.37
CA HIS A 248 4.52 -2.32 -6.29
C HIS A 248 4.95 -3.76 -6.56
N THR A 249 6.25 -3.98 -6.76
CA THR A 249 6.76 -5.24 -7.33
C THR A 249 7.31 -6.20 -6.29
N LEU A 250 7.80 -5.69 -5.16
CA LEU A 250 8.48 -6.50 -4.15
C LEU A 250 7.68 -6.66 -2.85
N ARG A 251 6.90 -5.63 -2.47
CA ARG A 251 6.22 -5.64 -1.19
C ARG A 251 5.00 -6.56 -1.17
N LEU A 252 4.97 -7.52 -0.23
CA LEU A 252 3.82 -8.39 0.01
C LEU A 252 2.86 -7.74 1.03
N HIS A 253 1.58 -7.62 0.67
CA HIS A 253 0.55 -7.02 1.52
C HIS A 253 -0.37 -8.05 2.16
N ALA A 254 -0.51 -7.99 3.48
CA ALA A 254 -1.40 -8.88 4.22
C ALA A 254 -2.87 -8.71 3.81
N GLY A 255 -3.31 -7.46 3.59
CA GLY A 255 -4.70 -7.12 3.24
C GLY A 255 -5.17 -7.66 1.89
N ILE A 256 -4.24 -8.05 1.00
CA ILE A 256 -4.53 -8.67 -0.31
C ILE A 256 -3.94 -10.10 -0.39
N GLY A 257 -3.82 -10.77 0.75
CA GLY A 257 -3.41 -12.18 0.80
C GLY A 257 -1.95 -12.44 0.50
N TYR A 258 -1.04 -11.52 0.84
CA TYR A 258 0.41 -11.63 0.64
C TYR A 258 0.82 -11.81 -0.82
N VAL A 259 0.19 -11.06 -1.71
CA VAL A 259 0.67 -10.79 -3.06
C VAL A 259 1.20 -9.36 -3.13
N THR A 260 1.83 -8.97 -4.24
CA THR A 260 2.26 -7.59 -4.45
C THR A 260 1.09 -6.74 -4.95
N PRO A 261 1.10 -5.42 -4.75
CA PRO A 261 0.10 -4.52 -5.34
C PRO A 261 -0.02 -4.68 -6.85
N ASP A 262 1.09 -4.88 -7.55
CA ASP A 262 1.12 -5.05 -8.99
C ASP A 262 0.45 -6.36 -9.43
N ASP A 263 0.66 -7.45 -8.69
CA ASP A 263 -0.01 -8.72 -8.97
C ASP A 263 -1.53 -8.63 -8.76
N GLU A 264 -1.96 -7.97 -7.68
CA GLU A 264 -3.38 -7.80 -7.40
C GLU A 264 -4.04 -6.90 -8.43
N HIS A 265 -3.42 -5.77 -8.74
CA HIS A 265 -3.95 -4.76 -9.65
C HIS A 265 -4.18 -5.32 -11.07
N HIS A 266 -3.27 -6.16 -11.55
CA HIS A 266 -3.36 -6.79 -12.87
C HIS A 266 -4.02 -8.18 -12.86
N GLY A 267 -4.77 -8.52 -11.81
CA GLY A 267 -5.56 -9.75 -11.73
C GLY A 267 -4.77 -11.05 -11.56
N ARG A 268 -3.45 -10.96 -11.25
CA ARG A 268 -2.60 -12.14 -11.01
C ARG A 268 -2.70 -12.69 -9.60
N GLY A 269 -3.32 -11.93 -8.68
CA GLY A 269 -3.34 -12.23 -7.25
C GLY A 269 -3.97 -13.59 -6.92
N ASP A 270 -5.12 -13.92 -7.53
CA ASP A 270 -5.81 -15.19 -7.28
C ASP A 270 -5.00 -16.41 -7.70
N ALA A 271 -4.37 -16.36 -8.88
CA ALA A 271 -3.52 -17.44 -9.37
C ALA A 271 -2.33 -17.69 -8.42
N LEU A 272 -1.71 -16.61 -7.92
CA LEU A 272 -0.60 -16.72 -6.96
C LEU A 272 -1.04 -17.26 -5.60
N ARG A 273 -2.22 -16.86 -5.12
CA ARG A 273 -2.81 -17.41 -3.89
C ARG A 273 -3.14 -18.88 -4.05
N GLN A 274 -3.67 -19.30 -5.23
CA GLN A 274 -3.96 -20.69 -5.53
C GLN A 274 -2.66 -21.52 -5.61
N ALA A 275 -1.68 -21.10 -6.39
CA ALA A 275 -0.39 -21.79 -6.49
C ALA A 275 0.27 -22.02 -5.11
N ARG A 276 0.13 -21.04 -4.20
CA ARG A 276 0.60 -21.20 -2.81
C ARG A 276 -0.17 -22.28 -2.05
N ARG A 277 -1.49 -22.36 -2.21
CA ARG A 277 -2.31 -23.42 -1.59
C ARG A 277 -1.91 -24.79 -2.10
N ASP A 278 -1.74 -24.93 -3.40
CA ASP A 278 -1.36 -26.19 -4.05
C ASP A 278 0.03 -26.64 -3.63
N GLY A 279 1.00 -25.72 -3.59
CA GLY A 279 2.33 -26.00 -3.09
C GLY A 279 2.36 -26.45 -1.62
N LEU A 280 1.53 -25.83 -0.78
CA LEU A 280 1.37 -26.26 0.62
C LEU A 280 0.78 -27.66 0.73
N ALA A 281 -0.23 -27.97 -0.09
CA ALA A 281 -0.85 -29.30 -0.13
C ALA A 281 0.14 -30.38 -0.59
N ALA A 282 0.82 -30.12 -1.70
CA ALA A 282 1.86 -31.03 -2.23
C ALA A 282 2.99 -31.27 -1.23
N ALA A 283 3.50 -30.21 -0.61
CA ALA A 283 4.55 -30.33 0.40
C ALA A 283 4.08 -31.09 1.65
N ARG A 284 2.81 -30.99 2.02
CA ARG A 284 2.22 -31.80 3.11
C ARG A 284 2.20 -33.27 2.74
N GLN A 285 1.76 -33.63 1.54
CA GLN A 285 1.72 -35.01 1.07
C GLN A 285 3.13 -35.63 1.01
N ALA A 286 4.10 -34.90 0.47
CA ALA A 286 5.48 -35.35 0.43
C ALA A 286 6.04 -35.65 1.83
N ARG A 287 5.75 -34.79 2.82
CA ARG A 287 6.19 -35.03 4.22
C ARG A 287 5.50 -36.27 4.85
N ILE A 288 4.23 -36.50 4.54
CA ILE A 288 3.52 -37.70 5.02
C ILE A 288 4.13 -38.96 4.40
N ALA A 289 4.36 -38.97 3.09
CA ALA A 289 4.97 -40.09 2.39
C ALA A 289 6.37 -40.41 2.97
N HIS A 290 7.21 -39.39 3.12
CA HIS A 290 8.54 -39.54 3.70
C HIS A 290 8.51 -40.16 5.11
N ARG A 291 7.61 -39.73 5.99
CA ARG A 291 7.46 -40.31 7.34
C ARG A 291 7.04 -41.78 7.31
N ARG A 292 6.19 -42.21 6.37
CA ARG A 292 5.81 -43.61 6.20
C ARG A 292 7.01 -44.47 5.80
N THR A 293 7.76 -44.00 4.83
CA THR A 293 8.99 -44.72 4.37
C THR A 293 10.03 -44.89 5.48
N ILE A 294 10.20 -43.88 6.34
CA ILE A 294 11.10 -44.02 7.51
C ILE A 294 10.57 -45.06 8.49
N LYS A 295 9.27 -45.05 8.79
CA LYS A 295 8.66 -46.00 9.74
C LYS A 295 8.70 -47.44 9.23
N GLU A 296 8.65 -47.67 7.92
CA GLU A 296 8.74 -48.99 7.31
C GLU A 296 10.19 -49.55 7.29
N ARG A 297 11.20 -48.71 7.46
CA ARG A 297 12.63 -49.07 7.50
C ARG A 297 13.19 -49.22 8.92
N SER A 298 12.41 -48.82 9.94
CA SER A 298 12.73 -48.93 11.36
C SER A 298 12.06 -50.10 11.99
#